data_06c0c15328e745d2703ab891263e4b6b
#
_entry.id   06c0c15328e745d2703ab891263e4b6b
#
_cell.length_a   1.000
_cell.length_b   1.000
_cell.length_c   1.000
_cell.angle_alpha   90.00
_cell.angle_beta   90.00
_cell.angle_gamma   90.00
#
_symmetry.space_group_name_H-M   'P 1'
#
loop_
_entity.id
_entity.type
_entity.pdbx_description
1 polymer ?
#
loop_
_entity_poly.entity_id
_entity_poly.type
_entity_poly.pdbx_seq_one_letter_code
_entity_poly.pdbx_strand_id
1 'polypeptide(L)'
;MSDINPVLIAIIAVAICFFLLSGLRKPARAAADSNNNNGAAARGGARAAAGGKPMVSVSGGCVVRFGAGGPHVPPEAAQALRSLAAGAAVHLVTQLPRDTDELERQVMAALDAAGVFGVGGCDRRRAIFCSTEDGRGSIVRQLAPALHVDESAKVVSYLAPHVPRVVKIGASLAAASSAAAEIPSAPSLAEYVVQMTAAKQ
;
A
#
# COMPACT_ATOMS: atom_id res chain seq x y z
N MET A 1 -14.80 19.82 19.38
CA MET A 1 -15.25 18.85 18.34
C MET A 1 -15.14 19.61 17.04
N SER A 2 -14.11 19.33 16.25
CA SER A 2 -13.88 20.05 14.98
C SER A 2 -14.68 19.35 13.90
N ASP A 3 -15.70 20.02 13.38
CA ASP A 3 -16.51 19.52 12.27
C ASP A 3 -15.65 19.37 11.03
N ILE A 4 -15.45 18.15 10.61
CA ILE A 4 -14.76 17.84 9.35
C ILE A 4 -15.66 18.30 8.22
N ASN A 5 -15.19 19.27 7.43
CA ASN A 5 -15.93 19.87 6.34
C ASN A 5 -16.33 18.79 5.31
N PRO A 6 -17.65 18.53 5.12
CA PRO A 6 -18.14 17.49 4.22
C PRO A 6 -17.73 17.72 2.75
N VAL A 7 -17.43 18.96 2.38
CA VAL A 7 -16.92 19.32 1.06
C VAL A 7 -15.52 18.74 0.82
N LEU A 8 -14.67 18.71 1.85
CA LEU A 8 -13.33 18.13 1.76
C LEU A 8 -13.37 16.62 1.52
N ILE A 9 -14.31 15.94 2.16
CA ILE A 9 -14.51 14.48 1.98
C ILE A 9 -15.00 14.19 0.56
N ALA A 10 -15.93 14.97 0.04
CA ALA A 10 -16.46 14.79 -1.32
C ALA A 10 -15.38 15.04 -2.40
N ILE A 11 -14.53 16.05 -2.23
CA ILE A 11 -13.43 16.35 -3.15
C ILE A 11 -12.41 15.21 -3.19
N ILE A 12 -12.06 14.63 -2.04
CA ILE A 12 -11.14 13.52 -1.94
C ILE A 12 -11.70 12.27 -2.63
N ALA A 13 -12.97 11.96 -2.45
CA ALA A 13 -13.61 10.80 -3.07
C ALA A 13 -13.67 10.91 -4.60
N VAL A 14 -13.99 12.09 -5.14
CA VAL A 14 -14.04 12.35 -6.60
C VAL A 14 -12.65 12.27 -7.22
N ALA A 15 -11.62 12.81 -6.55
CA ALA A 15 -10.24 12.77 -7.03
C ALA A 15 -9.70 11.34 -7.14
N ILE A 16 -10.03 10.46 -6.19
CA ILE A 16 -9.63 9.05 -6.21
C ILE A 16 -10.31 8.29 -7.34
N CYS A 17 -11.61 8.50 -7.58
CA CYS A 17 -12.33 7.89 -8.71
C CYS A 17 -11.74 8.25 -10.08
N PHE A 18 -11.35 9.51 -10.28
CA PHE A 18 -10.82 9.96 -11.58
C PHE A 18 -9.44 9.38 -11.91
N PHE A 19 -8.60 9.14 -10.91
CA PHE A 19 -7.27 8.52 -11.12
C PHE A 19 -7.38 7.05 -11.57
N LEU A 20 -8.40 6.36 -11.11
CA LEU A 20 -8.63 4.96 -11.46
C LEU A 20 -9.17 4.82 -12.89
N LEU A 21 -9.88 5.83 -13.40
CA LEU A 21 -10.45 5.84 -14.75
C LEU A 21 -9.45 6.27 -15.84
N SER A 22 -8.47 7.11 -15.53
CA SER A 22 -7.49 7.58 -16.52
C SER A 22 -6.36 6.58 -16.82
N GLY A 23 -6.21 5.51 -16.02
CA GLY A 23 -5.27 4.41 -16.26
C GLY A 23 -5.71 3.40 -17.33
N LEU A 24 -6.93 3.52 -17.87
CA LEU A 24 -7.54 2.59 -18.85
C LEU A 24 -7.42 3.08 -20.31
N ARG A 25 -6.22 3.52 -20.74
CA ARG A 25 -5.98 3.62 -22.19
C ARG A 25 -5.53 2.26 -22.72
N LYS A 26 -6.43 1.60 -23.43
CA LYS A 26 -6.16 0.41 -24.24
C LYS A 26 -5.08 0.72 -25.29
N PRO A 27 -4.03 -0.10 -25.42
CA PRO A 27 -3.29 -0.15 -26.69
C PRO A 27 -4.06 -0.99 -27.70
N ALA A 28 -4.04 -0.53 -28.93
CA ALA A 28 -4.69 -1.14 -30.09
C ALA A 28 -4.15 -2.55 -30.37
N ARG A 29 -5.07 -3.37 -30.85
CA ARG A 29 -4.92 -4.75 -31.29
C ARG A 29 -4.11 -4.79 -32.60
N ALA A 30 -2.99 -5.49 -32.60
CA ALA A 30 -2.39 -6.03 -33.84
C ALA A 30 -2.36 -7.56 -33.70
N ALA A 31 -3.01 -8.21 -34.66
CA ALA A 31 -3.01 -9.65 -34.76
C ALA A 31 -1.76 -10.12 -35.52
N ALA A 32 -1.14 -11.19 -35.08
CA ALA A 32 -0.53 -12.21 -35.95
C ALA A 32 -0.08 -13.43 -35.14
N ASP A 33 -0.39 -14.59 -35.67
CA ASP A 33 -0.09 -15.96 -35.25
C ASP A 33 1.39 -16.24 -34.96
N SER A 34 1.66 -17.15 -34.04
CA SER A 34 2.32 -18.43 -34.30
C SER A 34 2.81 -19.11 -32.98
N ASN A 35 2.31 -20.29 -32.78
CA ASN A 35 2.75 -21.46 -32.04
C ASN A 35 4.26 -21.51 -31.69
N ASN A 36 4.60 -21.56 -30.38
CA ASN A 36 5.56 -22.57 -29.89
C ASN A 36 5.50 -22.75 -28.35
N ASN A 37 5.39 -23.99 -27.92
CA ASN A 37 5.49 -24.47 -26.55
C ASN A 37 6.91 -24.29 -26.02
N ASN A 38 7.06 -23.78 -24.80
CA ASN A 38 7.86 -24.21 -23.65
C ASN A 38 8.29 -23.03 -22.79
N GLY A 39 8.06 -23.13 -21.47
CA GLY A 39 8.63 -22.23 -20.47
C GLY A 39 7.58 -21.43 -19.70
N ALA A 40 6.93 -22.10 -18.74
CA ALA A 40 6.06 -21.46 -17.76
C ALA A 40 6.87 -20.56 -16.82
N ALA A 41 7.00 -19.28 -17.18
CA ALA A 41 7.28 -18.21 -16.23
C ALA A 41 5.96 -17.47 -16.01
N ALA A 42 5.34 -17.73 -14.87
CA ALA A 42 4.09 -17.14 -14.45
C ALA A 42 4.21 -15.61 -14.42
N ARG A 43 3.74 -14.94 -15.46
CA ARG A 43 3.40 -13.52 -15.41
C ARG A 43 2.13 -13.42 -14.58
N GLY A 44 2.31 -13.13 -13.27
CA GLY A 44 1.23 -12.75 -12.38
C GLY A 44 0.62 -11.44 -12.85
N GLY A 45 -0.25 -11.50 -13.85
CA GLY A 45 -1.04 -10.36 -14.29
C GLY A 45 -1.96 -9.95 -13.14
N ALA A 46 -1.85 -8.71 -12.69
CA ALA A 46 -2.80 -8.10 -11.77
C ALA A 46 -4.21 -8.33 -12.34
N ARG A 47 -4.94 -9.25 -11.73
CA ARG A 47 -6.34 -9.54 -12.07
C ARG A 47 -7.18 -8.40 -11.52
N ALA A 48 -7.26 -7.30 -12.26
CA ALA A 48 -8.25 -6.27 -12.03
C ALA A 48 -9.62 -6.94 -12.18
N ALA A 49 -10.20 -7.33 -11.06
CA ALA A 49 -11.60 -7.76 -11.01
C ALA A 49 -12.44 -6.59 -11.51
N ALA A 50 -13.25 -6.82 -12.53
CA ALA A 50 -14.16 -5.84 -13.09
C ALA A 50 -15.00 -5.21 -11.96
N GLY A 51 -14.82 -3.90 -11.70
CA GLY A 51 -15.63 -3.12 -10.76
C GLY A 51 -15.12 -3.04 -9.31
N GLY A 52 -14.02 -3.70 -8.93
CA GLY A 52 -13.47 -3.64 -7.56
C GLY A 52 -12.47 -2.49 -7.35
N LYS A 53 -12.36 -2.02 -6.09
CA LYS A 53 -11.30 -1.08 -5.70
C LYS A 53 -9.92 -1.69 -5.98
N PRO A 54 -8.93 -0.89 -6.46
CA PRO A 54 -7.57 -1.38 -6.66
C PRO A 54 -6.97 -1.85 -5.32
N MET A 55 -6.18 -2.91 -5.38
CA MET A 55 -5.47 -3.41 -4.21
C MET A 55 -4.22 -2.54 -3.94
N VAL A 56 -4.08 -2.09 -2.72
CA VAL A 56 -2.91 -1.38 -2.21
C VAL A 56 -2.40 -2.12 -0.99
N SER A 57 -1.11 -2.34 -0.88
CA SER A 57 -0.49 -2.85 0.35
C SER A 57 0.39 -1.79 1.00
N VAL A 58 0.35 -1.75 2.33
CA VAL A 58 1.12 -0.81 3.15
C VAL A 58 1.87 -1.62 4.21
N SER A 59 3.16 -1.34 4.38
CA SER A 59 3.93 -1.89 5.48
C SER A 59 3.43 -1.36 6.83
N GLY A 60 3.30 -2.26 7.80
CA GLY A 60 2.94 -1.90 9.16
C GLY A 60 3.90 -0.88 9.80
N GLY A 61 5.19 -0.92 9.44
CA GLY A 61 6.17 0.03 9.94
C GLY A 61 5.94 1.48 9.50
N CYS A 62 5.17 1.71 8.42
CA CYS A 62 4.73 3.05 8.01
C CYS A 62 3.59 3.59 8.91
N VAL A 63 2.93 2.73 9.69
CA VAL A 63 1.69 3.04 10.43
C VAL A 63 1.84 2.81 11.92
N VAL A 64 2.40 1.67 12.32
CA VAL A 64 2.51 1.24 13.72
C VAL A 64 3.90 1.56 14.25
N ARG A 65 3.96 2.15 15.43
CA ARG A 65 5.19 2.38 16.18
C ARG A 65 5.23 1.46 17.39
N PHE A 66 6.35 0.78 17.61
CA PHE A 66 6.59 -0.05 18.78
C PHE A 66 7.40 0.75 19.79
N GLY A 67 6.82 1.05 20.95
CA GLY A 67 7.44 1.79 22.05
C GLY A 67 7.45 1.00 23.36
N ALA A 68 7.97 1.59 24.43
CA ALA A 68 8.00 0.98 25.77
C ALA A 68 6.60 0.64 26.31
N GLY A 69 5.57 1.39 25.89
CA GLY A 69 4.17 1.17 26.26
C GLY A 69 3.42 0.22 25.31
N GLY A 70 4.11 -0.44 24.39
CA GLY A 70 3.50 -1.30 23.37
C GLY A 70 3.29 -0.62 22.02
N PRO A 71 2.58 -1.28 21.10
CA PRO A 71 2.29 -0.74 19.79
C PRO A 71 1.30 0.43 19.89
N HIS A 72 1.55 1.48 19.10
CA HIS A 72 0.63 2.61 18.97
C HIS A 72 0.61 3.10 17.51
N VAL A 73 -0.47 3.76 17.13
CA VAL A 73 -0.69 4.29 15.78
C VAL A 73 -0.80 5.81 15.85
N PRO A 74 0.14 6.56 15.25
CA PRO A 74 0.04 8.03 15.17
C PRO A 74 -1.23 8.46 14.45
N PRO A 75 -1.92 9.52 14.90
CA PRO A 75 -3.18 9.99 14.32
C PRO A 75 -3.08 10.29 12.80
N GLU A 76 -1.98 10.90 12.38
CA GLU A 76 -1.70 11.22 10.98
C GLU A 76 -1.55 9.96 10.12
N ALA A 77 -0.93 8.90 10.63
CA ALA A 77 -0.80 7.62 9.93
C ALA A 77 -2.14 6.91 9.82
N ALA A 78 -2.95 6.95 10.88
CA ALA A 78 -4.31 6.40 10.86
C ALA A 78 -5.19 7.13 9.85
N GLN A 79 -5.12 8.46 9.79
CA GLN A 79 -5.86 9.27 8.84
C GLN A 79 -5.43 8.99 7.39
N ALA A 80 -4.13 8.90 7.13
CA ALA A 80 -3.59 8.57 5.81
C ALA A 80 -4.08 7.19 5.34
N LEU A 81 -4.06 6.20 6.23
CA LEU A 81 -4.52 4.86 5.91
C LEU A 81 -6.03 4.82 5.60
N ARG A 82 -6.87 5.55 6.35
CA ARG A 82 -8.29 5.71 6.05
C ARG A 82 -8.52 6.40 4.69
N SER A 83 -7.74 7.43 4.40
CA SER A 83 -7.82 8.13 3.10
C SER A 83 -7.49 7.21 1.93
N LEU A 84 -6.49 6.32 2.07
CA LEU A 84 -6.22 5.28 1.08
C LEU A 84 -7.37 4.28 0.97
N ALA A 85 -7.94 3.84 2.09
CA ALA A 85 -9.04 2.86 2.13
C ALA A 85 -10.34 3.38 1.50
N ALA A 86 -10.55 4.70 1.46
CA ALA A 86 -11.68 5.30 0.76
C ALA A 86 -11.68 4.95 -0.74
N GLY A 87 -10.50 4.89 -1.38
CA GLY A 87 -10.35 4.63 -2.81
C GLY A 87 -9.75 3.26 -3.17
N ALA A 88 -9.24 2.50 -2.21
CA ALA A 88 -8.52 1.27 -2.45
C ALA A 88 -8.89 0.16 -1.47
N ALA A 89 -8.62 -1.09 -1.86
CA ALA A 89 -8.65 -2.25 -1.00
C ALA A 89 -7.28 -2.37 -0.31
N VAL A 90 -7.15 -1.80 0.90
CA VAL A 90 -5.87 -1.72 1.60
C VAL A 90 -5.58 -2.99 2.39
N HIS A 91 -4.39 -3.58 2.16
CA HIS A 91 -3.80 -4.65 2.95
C HIS A 91 -2.67 -4.05 3.80
N LEU A 92 -2.75 -4.21 5.11
CA LEU A 92 -1.69 -3.82 6.03
C LEU A 92 -0.84 -5.04 6.36
N VAL A 93 0.43 -5.03 5.97
CA VAL A 93 1.36 -6.16 6.22
C VAL A 93 2.36 -5.72 7.29
N THR A 94 2.17 -6.22 8.52
CA THR A 94 2.93 -5.79 9.69
C THR A 94 3.96 -6.83 10.08
N GLN A 95 5.22 -6.43 10.09
CA GLN A 95 6.26 -7.25 10.70
C GLN A 95 6.25 -7.05 12.21
N LEU A 96 6.16 -8.16 12.94
CA LEU A 96 6.22 -8.16 14.40
C LEU A 96 7.67 -8.36 14.87
N PRO A 97 8.13 -7.61 15.86
CA PRO A 97 9.46 -7.84 16.46
C PRO A 97 9.58 -9.20 17.17
N ARG A 98 8.47 -9.79 17.56
CA ARG A 98 8.33 -11.16 18.08
C ARG A 98 7.03 -11.76 17.56
N ASP A 99 7.11 -13.00 17.09
CA ASP A 99 5.98 -13.76 16.57
C ASP A 99 5.17 -14.35 17.74
N THR A 100 4.22 -13.57 18.23
CA THR A 100 3.34 -13.97 19.34
C THR A 100 1.92 -13.45 19.12
N ASP A 101 0.93 -14.29 19.42
CA ASP A 101 -0.49 -13.95 19.36
C ASP A 101 -0.84 -12.72 20.22
N GLU A 102 -0.11 -12.54 21.33
CA GLU A 102 -0.29 -11.39 22.22
C GLU A 102 0.05 -10.08 21.50
N LEU A 103 1.18 -10.05 20.79
CA LEU A 103 1.62 -8.85 20.09
C LEU A 103 0.71 -8.56 18.88
N GLU A 104 0.23 -9.59 18.18
CA GLU A 104 -0.80 -9.41 17.15
C GLU A 104 -2.06 -8.76 17.72
N ARG A 105 -2.58 -9.28 18.84
CA ARG A 105 -3.77 -8.71 19.50
C ARG A 105 -3.54 -7.26 19.93
N GLN A 106 -2.36 -6.93 20.46
CA GLN A 106 -2.00 -5.56 20.83
C GLN A 106 -1.96 -4.62 19.61
N VAL A 107 -1.37 -5.04 18.49
CA VAL A 107 -1.34 -4.26 17.25
C VAL A 107 -2.76 -4.06 16.72
N MET A 108 -3.58 -5.12 16.71
CA MET A 108 -4.96 -5.02 16.28
C MET A 108 -5.78 -4.07 17.18
N ALA A 109 -5.56 -4.10 18.49
CA ALA A 109 -6.20 -3.18 19.43
C ALA A 109 -5.76 -1.72 19.22
N ALA A 110 -4.47 -1.50 18.93
CA ALA A 110 -3.95 -0.16 18.62
C ALA A 110 -4.55 0.41 17.32
N LEU A 111 -4.71 -0.42 16.30
CA LEU A 111 -5.36 -0.04 15.03
C LEU A 111 -6.86 0.27 15.22
N ASP A 112 -7.55 -0.51 16.05
CA ASP A 112 -8.95 -0.26 16.41
C ASP A 112 -9.09 1.07 17.18
N ALA A 113 -8.26 1.27 18.20
CA ALA A 113 -8.27 2.49 19.01
C ALA A 113 -7.99 3.75 18.18
N ALA A 114 -7.15 3.63 17.16
CA ALA A 114 -6.87 4.71 16.20
C ALA A 114 -7.97 4.89 15.12
N GLY A 115 -9.04 4.08 15.16
CA GLY A 115 -10.14 4.14 14.21
C GLY A 115 -9.75 3.76 12.78
N VAL A 116 -8.74 2.91 12.61
CA VAL A 116 -8.30 2.42 11.29
C VAL A 116 -9.35 1.50 10.67
N PHE A 117 -9.99 0.69 11.51
CA PHE A 117 -11.08 -0.20 11.11
C PHE A 117 -12.42 0.50 11.38
N GLY A 118 -13.37 0.37 10.48
CA GLY A 118 -14.68 0.97 10.65
C GLY A 118 -15.29 1.44 9.34
N VAL A 119 -16.33 2.25 9.43
CA VAL A 119 -17.03 2.76 8.24
C VAL A 119 -16.08 3.64 7.42
N GLY A 120 -15.84 3.25 6.18
CA GLY A 120 -14.89 3.94 5.28
C GLY A 120 -13.42 3.66 5.54
N GLY A 121 -13.08 2.86 6.56
CA GLY A 121 -11.71 2.46 6.89
C GLY A 121 -11.25 1.17 6.21
N CYS A 122 -10.17 0.61 6.74
CA CYS A 122 -9.62 -0.66 6.28
C CYS A 122 -10.47 -1.85 6.73
N ASP A 123 -10.51 -2.90 5.93
CA ASP A 123 -11.08 -4.19 6.35
C ASP A 123 -10.11 -4.88 7.32
N ARG A 124 -10.59 -5.17 8.54
CA ARG A 124 -9.82 -5.86 9.59
C ARG A 124 -9.19 -7.18 9.12
N ARG A 125 -9.86 -7.90 8.21
CA ARG A 125 -9.37 -9.16 7.64
C ARG A 125 -8.18 -9.01 6.70
N ARG A 126 -7.82 -7.78 6.34
CA ARG A 126 -6.67 -7.45 5.49
C ARG A 126 -5.46 -6.99 6.28
N ALA A 127 -5.51 -7.06 7.61
CA ALA A 127 -4.33 -6.97 8.45
C ALA A 127 -3.65 -8.34 8.46
N ILE A 128 -2.40 -8.38 8.01
CA ILE A 128 -1.57 -9.59 7.85
C ILE A 128 -0.31 -9.38 8.68
N PHE A 129 0.13 -10.44 9.36
CA PHE A 129 1.32 -10.39 10.20
C PHE A 129 2.41 -11.31 9.67
N CYS A 130 3.65 -10.95 9.92
CA CYS A 130 4.84 -11.74 9.61
C CYS A 130 5.95 -11.45 10.61
N SER A 131 6.92 -12.35 10.72
CA SER A 131 8.05 -12.22 11.65
C SER A 131 9.33 -11.67 10.99
N THR A 132 9.40 -11.65 9.66
CA THR A 132 10.61 -11.26 8.94
C THR A 132 10.32 -10.31 7.76
N GLU A 133 11.32 -9.50 7.37
CA GLU A 133 11.24 -8.67 6.15
C GLU A 133 11.07 -9.50 4.89
N ASP A 134 11.76 -10.65 4.79
CA ASP A 134 11.66 -11.54 3.63
C ASP A 134 10.27 -12.17 3.53
N GLY A 135 9.66 -12.51 4.68
CA GLY A 135 8.26 -12.93 4.78
C GLY A 135 7.31 -11.83 4.29
N ARG A 136 7.53 -10.58 4.72
CA ARG A 136 6.75 -9.42 4.26
C ARG A 136 6.85 -9.25 2.74
N GLY A 137 8.05 -9.27 2.19
CA GLY A 137 8.27 -9.18 0.75
C GLY A 137 7.56 -10.31 -0.02
N SER A 138 7.63 -11.53 0.49
CA SER A 138 6.97 -12.69 -0.11
C SER A 138 5.45 -12.59 -0.11
N ILE A 139 4.86 -12.14 1.00
CA ILE A 139 3.42 -11.88 1.14
C ILE A 139 2.96 -10.82 0.13
N VAL A 140 3.65 -9.68 0.06
CA VAL A 140 3.30 -8.59 -0.86
C VAL A 140 3.39 -9.04 -2.31
N ARG A 141 4.42 -9.82 -2.66
CA ARG A 141 4.55 -10.39 -4.01
C ARG A 141 3.39 -11.31 -4.37
N GLN A 142 2.90 -12.13 -3.42
CA GLN A 142 1.74 -13.01 -3.63
C GLN A 142 0.44 -12.24 -3.74
N LEU A 143 0.28 -11.15 -2.98
CA LEU A 143 -0.87 -10.25 -3.07
C LEU A 143 -0.95 -9.55 -4.44
N ALA A 144 0.19 -9.35 -5.11
CA ALA A 144 0.29 -8.66 -6.40
C ALA A 144 -0.47 -7.31 -6.41
N PRO A 145 -0.22 -6.38 -5.48
CA PRO A 145 -0.94 -5.13 -5.39
C PRO A 145 -0.59 -4.20 -6.56
N ALA A 146 -1.48 -3.26 -6.87
CA ALA A 146 -1.20 -2.20 -7.84
C ALA A 146 -0.19 -1.16 -7.31
N LEU A 147 -0.11 -1.03 -5.98
CA LEU A 147 0.79 -0.14 -5.27
C LEU A 147 1.22 -0.78 -3.95
N HIS A 148 2.52 -0.71 -3.65
CA HIS A 148 3.07 -1.04 -2.33
C HIS A 148 3.82 0.15 -1.72
N VAL A 149 3.63 0.37 -0.43
CA VAL A 149 4.29 1.42 0.35
C VAL A 149 5.04 0.77 1.51
N ASP A 150 6.35 0.99 1.59
CA ASP A 150 7.21 0.34 2.60
C ASP A 150 8.31 1.28 3.10
N GLU A 151 8.71 1.09 4.35
CA GLU A 151 9.84 1.80 4.98
C GLU A 151 11.19 1.09 4.78
N SER A 152 11.20 -0.18 4.39
CA SER A 152 12.43 -0.95 4.20
C SER A 152 12.98 -0.81 2.79
N ALA A 153 14.21 -0.33 2.66
CA ALA A 153 14.92 -0.26 1.39
C ALA A 153 15.10 -1.66 0.75
N LYS A 154 15.34 -2.68 1.57
CA LYS A 154 15.50 -4.08 1.14
C LYS A 154 14.22 -4.60 0.48
N VAL A 155 13.07 -4.41 1.14
CA VAL A 155 11.78 -4.88 0.63
C VAL A 155 11.39 -4.11 -0.62
N VAL A 156 11.57 -2.80 -0.63
CA VAL A 156 11.32 -1.92 -1.78
C VAL A 156 12.12 -2.36 -3.01
N SER A 157 13.42 -2.58 -2.85
CA SER A 157 14.30 -3.03 -3.95
C SER A 157 13.91 -4.43 -4.45
N TYR A 158 13.55 -5.35 -3.53
CA TYR A 158 13.09 -6.68 -3.89
C TYR A 158 11.77 -6.65 -4.68
N LEU A 159 10.84 -5.76 -4.33
CA LEU A 159 9.51 -5.71 -4.93
C LEU A 159 9.44 -4.86 -6.21
N ALA A 160 10.39 -3.95 -6.44
CA ALA A 160 10.40 -3.07 -7.60
C ALA A 160 10.21 -3.77 -8.97
N PRO A 161 10.82 -4.95 -9.24
CA PRO A 161 10.59 -5.68 -10.49
C PRO A 161 9.27 -6.46 -10.53
N HIS A 162 8.55 -6.59 -9.42
CA HIS A 162 7.37 -7.47 -9.28
C HIS A 162 6.06 -6.73 -9.07
N VAL A 163 6.11 -5.50 -8.55
CA VAL A 163 4.94 -4.68 -8.23
C VAL A 163 4.94 -3.46 -9.14
N PRO A 164 3.81 -3.11 -9.79
CA PRO A 164 3.77 -2.01 -10.76
C PRO A 164 4.20 -0.66 -10.20
N ARG A 165 3.92 -0.40 -8.92
CA ARG A 165 4.34 0.82 -8.22
C ARG A 165 4.77 0.48 -6.81
N VAL A 166 6.00 0.88 -6.48
CA VAL A 166 6.54 0.75 -5.11
C VAL A 166 6.99 2.13 -4.65
N VAL A 167 6.71 2.46 -3.40
CA VAL A 167 7.06 3.75 -2.78
C VAL A 167 7.81 3.52 -1.49
N LYS A 168 8.93 4.21 -1.33
CA LYS A 168 9.74 4.19 -0.10
C LYS A 168 9.28 5.28 0.86
N ILE A 169 9.01 4.92 2.10
CA ILE A 169 8.75 5.87 3.19
C ILE A 169 10.00 6.07 4.04
N GLY A 170 10.25 7.30 4.44
CA GLY A 170 11.43 7.70 5.21
C GLY A 170 12.52 8.28 4.32
N ALA A 171 13.77 8.31 4.80
CA ALA A 171 14.89 8.88 4.06
C ALA A 171 15.01 8.28 2.66
N SER A 172 15.24 9.15 1.67
CA SER A 172 15.42 8.76 0.27
C SER A 172 16.49 7.69 0.12
N LEU A 173 16.31 6.79 -0.84
CA LEU A 173 17.34 5.85 -1.32
C LEU A 173 18.43 6.58 -2.12
N ALA A 174 18.79 7.82 -1.74
CA ALA A 174 19.77 8.60 -2.45
C ALA A 174 21.05 7.78 -2.70
N ALA A 175 21.30 7.52 -3.97
CA ALA A 175 22.61 7.16 -4.54
C ALA A 175 23.17 5.75 -4.26
N ALA A 176 22.42 4.69 -4.49
CA ALA A 176 23.03 3.35 -4.49
C ALA A 176 22.92 2.59 -5.83
N SER A 177 22.37 3.16 -6.91
CA SER A 177 22.43 2.50 -8.23
C SER A 177 22.14 3.44 -9.38
N SER A 178 23.09 3.59 -10.28
CA SER A 178 23.01 4.42 -11.49
C SER A 178 22.18 3.82 -12.63
N ALA A 179 21.35 2.82 -12.40
CA ALA A 179 20.62 2.12 -13.46
C ALA A 179 19.22 1.62 -13.10
N ALA A 180 18.71 1.85 -11.88
CA ALA A 180 17.35 1.47 -11.52
C ALA A 180 16.41 2.68 -11.69
N ALA A 181 15.21 2.44 -12.22
CA ALA A 181 14.15 3.44 -12.25
C ALA A 181 14.02 4.10 -10.88
N GLU A 182 14.01 5.42 -10.83
CA GLU A 182 13.95 6.19 -9.58
C GLU A 182 12.70 5.79 -8.80
N ILE A 183 12.89 5.14 -7.66
CA ILE A 183 11.80 4.70 -6.80
C ILE A 183 11.27 5.94 -6.08
N PRO A 184 9.97 6.29 -6.22
CA PRO A 184 9.38 7.40 -5.52
C PRO A 184 9.55 7.26 -4.01
N SER A 185 9.88 8.37 -3.34
CA SER A 185 10.02 8.40 -1.89
C SER A 185 9.23 9.55 -1.27
N ALA A 186 8.78 9.36 -0.03
CA ALA A 186 8.12 10.38 0.77
C ALA A 186 8.56 10.26 2.24
N PRO A 187 8.61 11.35 3.00
CA PRO A 187 9.04 11.32 4.40
C PRO A 187 8.13 10.48 5.29
N SER A 188 6.83 10.50 5.01
CA SER A 188 5.81 9.74 5.76
C SER A 188 4.68 9.26 4.85
N LEU A 189 3.89 8.30 5.34
CA LEU A 189 2.67 7.86 4.66
C LEU A 189 1.68 9.01 4.48
N ALA A 190 1.56 9.88 5.49
CA ALA A 190 0.67 11.03 5.44
C ALA A 190 1.05 12.01 4.32
N GLU A 191 2.34 12.36 4.22
CA GLU A 191 2.82 13.23 3.14
C GLU A 191 2.67 12.60 1.76
N TYR A 192 2.94 11.30 1.63
CA TYR A 192 2.71 10.59 0.39
C TYR A 192 1.25 10.67 -0.07
N VAL A 193 0.29 10.49 0.84
CA VAL A 193 -1.14 10.59 0.53
C VAL A 193 -1.52 12.01 0.13
N VAL A 194 -0.97 13.03 0.80
CA VAL A 194 -1.17 14.43 0.41
C VAL A 194 -0.63 14.71 -0.99
N GLN A 195 0.60 14.27 -1.30
CA GLN A 195 1.20 14.43 -2.63
C GLN A 195 0.36 13.72 -3.72
N MET A 196 -0.13 12.51 -3.43
CA MET A 196 -1.02 11.80 -4.35
C MET A 196 -2.31 12.55 -4.64
N THR A 197 -2.87 13.26 -3.66
CA THR A 197 -4.11 14.03 -3.84
C THR A 197 -3.86 15.36 -4.55
N ALA A 198 -2.74 16.03 -4.28
CA ALA A 198 -2.36 17.28 -4.93
C ALA A 198 -2.01 17.09 -6.43
N ALA A 199 -1.37 15.98 -6.81
CA ALA A 199 -1.02 15.69 -8.21
C ALA A 199 -2.24 15.42 -9.12
N LYS A 200 -3.45 15.46 -8.58
CA LYS A 200 -4.71 15.17 -9.27
C LYS A 200 -5.57 16.38 -9.56
N GLN A 201 -5.15 17.54 -9.06
CA GLN A 201 -5.81 18.83 -9.34
C GLN A 201 -5.15 19.52 -10.54
#